data_a56c919682b5ab360d4c7d4e081c2737
#
_entry.id   a56c919682b5ab360d4c7d4e081c2737
#
_cell.length_a   1.000
_cell.length_b   1.000
_cell.length_c   1.000
_cell.angle_alpha   90.00
_cell.angle_beta   90.00
_cell.angle_gamma   90.00
#
_symmetry.space_group_name_H-M   'P 1'
#
loop_
_entity.id
_entity.type
_entity.pdbx_description
1 polymer ?
#
loop_
_entity_poly.entity_id
_entity_poly.type
_entity_poly.pdbx_seq_one_letter_code
_entity_poly.pdbx_strand_id
1 'polypeptide(L)'
;MAIKELNHINIRTVQMEETKDFFVDVVGLEIGFRPDFNSHGYWLYCGEVPIVHLSLSDPDGDPRTIAAGSGEGLDHIGLSAKDLTGTEKTLMENDVTYKKCLAGGGRLVQVFFHDPNGVQVELAFDSAVEGVTNDNFVPVDAAGLGV
;
A
#
# COMPACT_ATOMS: atom_id res chain seq x y z
N MET A 1 11.54 -25.27 -12.96
CA MET A 1 10.57 -24.16 -12.77
C MET A 1 11.36 -22.94 -12.35
N ALA A 2 11.15 -21.80 -12.98
CA ALA A 2 11.80 -20.55 -12.60
C ALA A 2 10.72 -19.48 -12.37
N ILE A 3 10.70 -18.90 -11.17
CA ILE A 3 9.90 -17.72 -10.87
C ILE A 3 10.64 -16.53 -11.48
N LYS A 4 9.92 -15.65 -12.18
CA LYS A 4 10.50 -14.52 -12.88
C LYS A 4 10.37 -13.22 -12.07
N GLU A 5 9.18 -12.96 -11.54
CA GLU A 5 8.87 -11.70 -10.84
C GLU A 5 7.58 -11.84 -10.03
N LEU A 6 7.37 -10.94 -9.07
CA LEU A 6 6.07 -10.73 -8.48
C LEU A 6 5.20 -10.00 -9.51
N ASN A 7 4.08 -10.58 -9.90
CA ASN A 7 3.20 -10.02 -10.94
C ASN A 7 2.18 -9.06 -10.35
N HIS A 8 1.42 -9.51 -9.36
CA HIS A 8 0.42 -8.70 -8.68
C HIS A 8 0.07 -9.28 -7.31
N ILE A 9 -0.62 -8.49 -6.53
CA ILE A 9 -1.33 -8.93 -5.34
C ILE A 9 -2.84 -8.80 -5.58
N ASN A 10 -3.63 -9.65 -4.94
CA ASN A 10 -5.08 -9.51 -4.94
C ASN A 10 -5.60 -9.28 -3.53
N ILE A 11 -6.32 -8.18 -3.35
CA ILE A 11 -6.99 -7.81 -2.10
C ILE A 11 -8.48 -8.11 -2.28
N ARG A 12 -9.01 -8.96 -1.42
CA ARG A 12 -10.45 -9.20 -1.32
C ARG A 12 -11.05 -8.24 -0.30
N THR A 13 -12.11 -7.55 -0.68
CA THR A 13 -12.71 -6.53 0.17
C THR A 13 -14.22 -6.47 0.02
N VAL A 14 -14.91 -6.12 1.10
CA VAL A 14 -16.33 -5.69 1.08
C VAL A 14 -16.44 -4.17 0.97
N GLN A 15 -15.32 -3.45 1.15
CA GLN A 15 -15.20 -2.00 1.07
C GLN A 15 -14.56 -1.61 -0.27
N MET A 16 -15.18 -1.99 -1.38
CA MET A 16 -14.57 -1.91 -2.71
C MET A 16 -14.20 -0.48 -3.10
N GLU A 17 -15.14 0.46 -2.95
CA GLU A 17 -14.93 1.84 -3.37
C GLU A 17 -13.93 2.55 -2.46
N GLU A 18 -14.02 2.39 -1.15
CA GLU A 18 -13.08 2.97 -0.19
C GLU A 18 -11.66 2.43 -0.42
N THR A 19 -11.53 1.12 -0.69
CA THR A 19 -10.23 0.51 -0.98
C THR A 19 -9.65 1.03 -2.30
N LYS A 20 -10.48 1.11 -3.35
CA LYS A 20 -10.08 1.66 -4.65
C LYS A 20 -9.64 3.12 -4.50
N ASP A 21 -10.45 3.96 -3.86
CA ASP A 21 -10.16 5.38 -3.67
C ASP A 21 -8.87 5.56 -2.85
N PHE A 22 -8.66 4.76 -1.83
CA PHE A 22 -7.42 4.77 -1.04
C PHE A 22 -6.18 4.51 -1.91
N PHE A 23 -6.17 3.46 -2.72
CA PHE A 23 -5.02 3.15 -3.57
C PHE A 23 -4.82 4.19 -4.69
N VAL A 24 -5.88 4.84 -5.15
CA VAL A 24 -5.80 5.92 -6.14
C VAL A 24 -5.34 7.23 -5.49
N ASP A 25 -6.01 7.69 -4.45
CA ASP A 25 -5.84 9.04 -3.90
C ASP A 25 -4.64 9.14 -2.93
N VAL A 26 -4.32 8.04 -2.21
CA VAL A 26 -3.25 8.00 -1.21
C VAL A 26 -1.98 7.36 -1.75
N VAL A 27 -2.09 6.17 -2.36
CA VAL A 27 -0.93 5.43 -2.89
C VAL A 27 -0.51 5.93 -4.27
N GLY A 28 -1.45 6.51 -5.03
CA GLY A 28 -1.18 7.09 -6.35
C GLY A 28 -1.21 6.08 -7.50
N LEU A 29 -1.95 4.99 -7.34
CA LEU A 29 -2.20 4.05 -8.42
C LEU A 29 -3.31 4.56 -9.35
N GLU A 30 -3.35 4.06 -10.58
CA GLU A 30 -4.34 4.43 -11.57
C GLU A 30 -5.30 3.27 -11.86
N ILE A 31 -6.60 3.59 -12.02
CA ILE A 31 -7.58 2.60 -12.48
C ILE A 31 -7.31 2.33 -13.96
N GLY A 32 -7.18 1.06 -14.35
CA GLY A 32 -6.97 0.68 -15.73
C GLY A 32 -7.86 -0.45 -16.20
N PHE A 33 -7.54 -0.96 -17.38
CA PHE A 33 -8.28 -2.06 -17.98
C PHE A 33 -8.32 -3.29 -17.08
N ARG A 34 -9.51 -3.84 -16.90
CA ARG A 34 -9.77 -5.13 -16.25
C ARG A 34 -10.61 -5.98 -17.20
N PRO A 35 -10.18 -7.21 -17.50
CA PRO A 35 -11.04 -8.14 -18.25
C PRO A 35 -12.40 -8.32 -17.58
N ASP A 36 -13.42 -8.61 -18.38
CA ASP A 36 -14.75 -8.88 -17.86
C ASP A 36 -14.77 -10.24 -17.15
N PHE A 37 -14.62 -10.20 -15.85
CA PHE A 37 -14.90 -11.33 -14.96
C PHE A 37 -16.32 -11.16 -14.43
N ASN A 38 -17.11 -12.18 -14.34
CA ASN A 38 -18.47 -12.14 -13.80
C ASN A 38 -18.52 -11.73 -12.31
N SER A 39 -17.70 -10.76 -11.91
CA SER A 39 -17.59 -10.24 -10.56
C SER A 39 -17.12 -8.79 -10.57
N HIS A 40 -17.61 -8.00 -9.61
CA HIS A 40 -17.15 -6.63 -9.43
C HIS A 40 -15.72 -6.58 -8.91
N GLY A 41 -14.94 -5.61 -9.37
CA GLY A 41 -13.55 -5.40 -8.95
C GLY A 41 -12.81 -4.38 -9.80
N TYR A 42 -11.61 -4.04 -9.39
CA TYR A 42 -10.72 -3.10 -10.08
C TYR A 42 -9.33 -3.69 -10.26
N TRP A 43 -8.66 -3.28 -11.33
CA TRP A 43 -7.23 -3.44 -11.48
C TRP A 43 -6.57 -2.07 -11.39
N LEU A 44 -5.62 -1.94 -10.47
CA LEU A 44 -4.93 -0.69 -10.17
C LEU A 44 -3.49 -0.79 -10.64
N TYR A 45 -3.10 0.20 -11.41
CA TYR A 45 -1.88 0.22 -12.21
C TYR A 45 -0.81 1.13 -11.61
N CYS A 46 0.43 0.66 -11.67
CA CYS A 46 1.63 1.48 -11.56
C CYS A 46 2.25 1.57 -12.95
N GLY A 47 2.09 2.69 -13.63
CA GLY A 47 2.40 2.81 -15.05
C GLY A 47 1.55 1.83 -15.89
N GLU A 48 2.19 0.90 -16.60
CA GLU A 48 1.51 -0.08 -17.45
C GLU A 48 1.23 -1.43 -16.76
N VAL A 49 1.63 -1.58 -15.49
CA VAL A 49 1.55 -2.85 -14.77
C VAL A 49 0.42 -2.84 -13.75
N PRO A 50 -0.58 -3.74 -13.84
CA PRO A 50 -1.67 -3.86 -12.87
C PRO A 50 -1.19 -4.60 -11.62
N ILE A 51 -0.58 -3.89 -10.69
CA ILE A 51 0.08 -4.47 -9.52
C ILE A 51 -0.86 -4.82 -8.37
N VAL A 52 -2.02 -4.16 -8.29
CA VAL A 52 -3.05 -4.45 -7.27
C VAL A 52 -4.36 -4.79 -7.96
N HIS A 53 -4.86 -5.97 -7.67
CA HIS A 53 -6.20 -6.38 -8.08
C HIS A 53 -7.13 -6.31 -6.86
N LEU A 54 -8.29 -5.71 -7.05
CA LEU A 54 -9.36 -5.71 -6.05
C LEU A 54 -10.47 -6.65 -6.51
N SER A 55 -10.91 -7.52 -5.64
CA SER A 55 -12.03 -8.41 -5.88
C SER A 55 -13.04 -8.33 -4.74
N LEU A 56 -14.33 -8.41 -5.09
CA LEU A 56 -15.39 -8.38 -4.11
C LEU A 56 -15.32 -9.63 -3.23
N SER A 57 -15.38 -9.42 -1.93
CA SER A 57 -15.64 -10.46 -0.97
C SER A 57 -17.14 -10.64 -0.82
N ASP A 58 -17.60 -11.88 -0.85
CA ASP A 58 -18.97 -12.20 -0.50
C ASP A 58 -19.08 -12.28 1.05
N PRO A 59 -19.76 -11.33 1.71
CA PRO A 59 -19.86 -11.31 3.15
C PRO A 59 -20.62 -12.53 3.73
N ASP A 60 -21.44 -13.20 2.90
CA ASP A 60 -22.27 -14.31 3.31
C ASP A 60 -21.71 -15.69 2.93
N GLY A 61 -20.67 -15.76 2.08
CA GLY A 61 -20.31 -17.00 1.41
C GLY A 61 -18.98 -17.63 1.76
N ASP A 62 -17.94 -16.88 2.08
CA ASP A 62 -16.58 -17.44 2.23
C ASP A 62 -15.88 -16.95 3.51
N PRO A 63 -15.67 -17.85 4.50
CA PRO A 63 -14.95 -17.49 5.72
C PRO A 63 -13.52 -17.01 5.50
N ARG A 64 -12.91 -17.24 4.34
CA ARG A 64 -11.61 -16.67 3.97
C ARG A 64 -11.69 -15.17 3.69
N THR A 65 -12.90 -14.62 3.58
CA THR A 65 -13.10 -13.18 3.37
C THR A 65 -12.90 -12.35 4.63
N ILE A 66 -12.73 -12.99 5.77
CA ILE A 66 -12.94 -12.33 7.06
C ILE A 66 -11.68 -11.71 7.61
N ALA A 67 -10.57 -11.95 7.03
CA ALA A 67 -9.38 -11.48 7.70
C ALA A 67 -8.55 -10.57 6.83
N ALA A 68 -9.13 -9.47 6.43
CA ALA A 68 -8.33 -8.28 6.16
C ALA A 68 -7.51 -7.99 7.43
N GLY A 69 -6.20 -8.06 7.33
CA GLY A 69 -5.31 -7.88 8.47
C GLY A 69 -5.07 -9.09 9.36
N SER A 70 -5.71 -10.22 9.14
CA SER A 70 -5.38 -11.48 9.80
C SER A 70 -4.62 -12.43 8.89
N GLY A 71 -3.97 -11.91 7.85
CA GLY A 71 -3.02 -12.69 7.09
C GLY A 71 -1.83 -13.03 7.96
N GLU A 72 -2.00 -14.04 8.84
CA GLU A 72 -0.85 -14.66 9.48
C GLU A 72 0.11 -15.07 8.37
N GLY A 73 1.21 -14.31 8.22
CA GLY A 73 2.25 -14.56 7.22
C GLY A 73 2.49 -13.49 6.16
N LEU A 74 1.53 -12.65 5.80
CA LEU A 74 1.78 -11.47 4.97
C LEU A 74 1.90 -10.23 5.87
N ASP A 75 3.13 -9.73 6.03
CA ASP A 75 3.40 -8.56 6.87
C ASP A 75 2.98 -7.27 6.17
N HIS A 76 3.51 -7.02 4.99
CA HIS A 76 3.23 -5.78 4.23
C HIS A 76 3.45 -5.93 2.72
N ILE A 77 3.00 -4.93 1.99
CA ILE A 77 3.29 -4.71 0.57
C ILE A 77 4.29 -3.57 0.47
N GLY A 78 5.48 -3.84 -0.07
CA GLY A 78 6.52 -2.82 -0.28
C GLY A 78 6.48 -2.25 -1.69
N LEU A 79 6.43 -0.92 -1.79
CA LEU A 79 6.46 -0.16 -3.05
C LEU A 79 7.63 0.83 -3.01
N SER A 80 8.41 0.89 -4.09
CA SER A 80 9.40 1.95 -4.26
C SER A 80 8.70 3.25 -4.63
N ALA A 81 9.08 4.34 -3.96
CA ALA A 81 8.44 5.64 -4.13
C ALA A 81 9.45 6.77 -4.27
N LYS A 82 8.98 7.94 -4.66
CA LYS A 82 9.69 9.21 -4.74
C LYS A 82 8.78 10.33 -4.29
N ASP A 83 9.37 11.50 -3.98
CA ASP A 83 8.66 12.67 -3.45
C ASP A 83 8.08 12.40 -2.05
N LEU A 84 8.97 12.18 -1.09
CA LEU A 84 8.63 11.96 0.31
C LEU A 84 7.74 13.08 0.88
N THR A 85 8.10 14.35 0.62
CA THR A 85 7.36 15.51 1.13
C THR A 85 5.93 15.55 0.61
N GLY A 86 5.74 15.31 -0.70
CA GLY A 86 4.41 15.23 -1.30
C GLY A 86 3.60 14.05 -0.77
N THR A 87 4.26 12.92 -0.53
CA THR A 87 3.63 11.74 0.08
C THR A 87 3.13 12.02 1.49
N GLU A 88 3.96 12.61 2.36
CA GLU A 88 3.54 12.96 3.72
C GLU A 88 2.36 13.95 3.71
N LYS A 89 2.39 14.93 2.81
CA LYS A 89 1.27 15.86 2.63
C LYS A 89 -0.02 15.14 2.23
N THR A 90 0.05 14.23 1.27
CA THR A 90 -1.09 13.42 0.82
C THR A 90 -1.67 12.57 1.95
N LEU A 91 -0.81 11.90 2.73
CA LEU A 91 -1.26 11.10 3.88
C LEU A 91 -2.01 11.97 4.91
N MET A 92 -1.47 13.15 5.23
CA MET A 92 -2.12 14.09 6.17
C MET A 92 -3.44 14.65 5.63
N GLU A 93 -3.51 15.01 4.35
CA GLU A 93 -4.73 15.53 3.72
C GLU A 93 -5.86 14.48 3.63
N ASN A 94 -5.52 13.19 3.68
CA ASN A 94 -6.48 12.10 3.68
C ASN A 94 -6.69 11.47 5.08
N ASP A 95 -6.20 12.13 6.13
CA ASP A 95 -6.31 11.66 7.53
C ASP A 95 -5.72 10.24 7.74
N VAL A 96 -4.71 9.88 6.96
CA VAL A 96 -4.03 8.59 7.09
C VAL A 96 -2.94 8.65 8.14
N THR A 97 -3.09 7.85 9.18
CA THR A 97 -2.06 7.67 10.21
C THR A 97 -0.90 6.88 9.62
N TYR A 98 0.33 7.35 9.81
CA TYR A 98 1.53 6.69 9.27
C TYR A 98 2.71 6.72 10.23
N LYS A 99 3.65 5.80 10.03
CA LYS A 99 4.96 5.78 10.68
C LYS A 99 6.04 6.07 9.64
N LYS A 100 7.04 6.86 10.01
CA LYS A 100 8.20 7.13 9.17
C LYS A 100 9.48 6.84 9.93
N CYS A 101 10.35 6.01 9.37
CA CYS A 101 11.64 5.65 9.95
C CYS A 101 12.76 5.67 8.91
N LEU A 102 13.99 5.80 9.41
CA LEU A 102 15.20 5.70 8.63
C LEU A 102 15.78 4.28 8.77
N ALA A 103 16.04 3.62 7.66
CA ALA A 103 16.48 2.23 7.60
C ALA A 103 17.74 2.05 6.74
N GLY A 104 18.27 0.84 6.70
CA GLY A 104 19.41 0.49 5.86
C GLY A 104 20.66 1.30 6.15
N GLY A 105 20.91 1.67 7.43
CA GLY A 105 22.04 2.52 7.80
C GLY A 105 21.93 3.95 7.27
N GLY A 106 20.72 4.48 7.15
CA GLY A 106 20.45 5.83 6.68
C GLY A 106 20.23 5.95 5.16
N ARG A 107 20.15 4.82 4.44
CA ARG A 107 19.98 4.81 2.98
C ARG A 107 18.55 4.82 2.49
N LEU A 108 17.61 4.42 3.35
CA LEU A 108 16.20 4.34 3.02
C LEU A 108 15.37 5.09 4.05
N VAL A 109 14.40 5.86 3.56
CA VAL A 109 13.27 6.32 4.37
C VAL A 109 12.10 5.39 4.06
N GLN A 110 11.52 4.81 5.11
CA GLN A 110 10.35 3.95 5.01
C GLN A 110 9.15 4.63 5.65
N VAL A 111 8.02 4.60 4.94
CA VAL A 111 6.73 5.12 5.41
C VAL A 111 5.74 3.98 5.41
N PHE A 112 5.15 3.69 6.58
CA PHE A 112 4.21 2.60 6.78
C PHE A 112 2.83 3.14 7.14
N PHE A 113 1.80 2.59 6.55
CA PHE A 113 0.40 2.88 6.84
C PHE A 113 -0.48 1.70 6.45
N HIS A 114 -1.77 1.73 6.79
CA HIS A 114 -2.71 0.66 6.46
C HIS A 114 -3.77 1.13 5.47
N ASP A 115 -4.18 0.23 4.58
CA ASP A 115 -5.35 0.40 3.74
C ASP A 115 -6.65 0.24 4.58
N PRO A 116 -7.85 0.53 4.04
CA PRO A 116 -9.11 0.35 4.77
C PRO A 116 -9.41 -1.08 5.22
N ASN A 117 -8.71 -2.09 4.68
CA ASN A 117 -8.85 -3.49 5.06
C ASN A 117 -7.80 -3.95 6.09
N GLY A 118 -6.92 -3.05 6.54
CA GLY A 118 -5.82 -3.37 7.45
C GLY A 118 -4.60 -4.00 6.77
N VAL A 119 -4.51 -3.95 5.43
CA VAL A 119 -3.29 -4.36 4.71
C VAL A 119 -2.23 -3.30 4.91
N GLN A 120 -1.09 -3.68 5.45
CA GLN A 120 0.03 -2.75 5.63
C GLN A 120 0.70 -2.45 4.30
N VAL A 121 0.93 -1.18 4.04
CA VAL A 121 1.68 -0.66 2.89
C VAL A 121 2.97 -0.02 3.39
N GLU A 122 4.08 -0.39 2.77
CA GLU A 122 5.38 0.26 2.92
C GLU A 122 5.71 1.05 1.66
N LEU A 123 6.04 2.32 1.80
CA LEU A 123 6.68 3.11 0.75
C LEU A 123 8.15 3.29 1.10
N ALA A 124 9.04 2.85 0.20
CA ALA A 124 10.49 2.94 0.37
C ALA A 124 11.07 4.02 -0.54
N PHE A 125 11.74 5.00 0.05
CA PHE A 125 12.37 6.13 -0.62
C PHE A 125 13.89 6.03 -0.50
N ASP A 126 14.62 6.34 -1.56
CA ASP A 126 16.07 6.52 -1.49
C ASP A 126 16.39 7.84 -0.77
N SER A 127 17.03 7.77 0.40
CA SER A 127 17.31 8.94 1.22
C SER A 127 18.18 9.97 0.53
N ALA A 128 19.11 9.54 -0.33
CA ALA A 128 19.98 10.45 -1.08
C ALA A 128 19.21 11.23 -2.13
N VAL A 129 18.25 10.58 -2.80
CA VAL A 129 17.36 11.23 -3.79
C VAL A 129 16.44 12.23 -3.11
N GLU A 130 15.94 11.90 -1.92
CA GLU A 130 15.04 12.77 -1.13
C GLU A 130 15.79 13.85 -0.31
N GLY A 131 17.12 13.87 -0.35
CA GLY A 131 17.92 14.82 0.43
C GLY A 131 17.87 14.61 1.94
N VAL A 132 17.56 13.37 2.37
CA VAL A 132 17.45 13.00 3.78
C VAL A 132 18.77 12.43 4.28
N THR A 133 19.19 12.89 5.47
CA THR A 133 20.39 12.44 6.18
C THR A 133 20.04 12.09 7.62
N ASN A 134 20.97 11.43 8.34
CA ASN A 134 20.78 11.17 9.77
C ASN A 134 20.57 12.47 10.59
N ASP A 135 21.14 13.58 10.12
CA ASP A 135 21.12 14.85 10.86
C ASP A 135 19.81 15.64 10.66
N ASN A 136 19.15 15.49 9.48
CA ASN A 136 17.93 16.21 9.16
C ASN A 136 16.67 15.33 9.22
N PHE A 137 16.80 14.04 9.46
CA PHE A 137 15.66 13.13 9.54
C PHE A 137 14.82 13.35 10.79
N VAL A 138 13.52 13.52 10.58
CA VAL A 138 12.53 13.59 11.68
C VAL A 138 11.62 12.37 11.58
N PRO A 139 11.65 11.45 12.56
CA PRO A 139 10.75 10.30 12.57
C PRO A 139 9.31 10.73 12.82
N VAL A 140 8.37 9.96 12.30
CA VAL A 140 6.96 10.03 12.66
C VAL A 140 6.58 8.71 13.28
N ASP A 141 6.11 8.76 14.53
CA ASP A 141 5.63 7.58 15.24
C ASP A 141 4.14 7.75 15.52
N ALA A 142 3.35 7.04 14.76
CA ALA A 142 1.91 7.03 14.94
C ALA A 142 1.55 5.92 15.92
N ALA A 143 0.98 6.28 17.04
CA ALA A 143 0.49 5.33 18.04
C ALA A 143 -0.54 4.38 17.39
N GLY A 144 -0.28 3.07 17.44
CA GLY A 144 -1.19 2.04 16.94
C GLY A 144 -0.79 1.39 15.61
N LEU A 145 0.25 1.87 14.94
CA LEU A 145 0.90 1.11 13.86
C LEU A 145 1.91 0.15 14.48
N GLY A 146 1.51 -1.13 14.65
CA GLY A 146 2.41 -2.19 15.08
C GLY A 146 3.44 -2.46 13.97
N VAL A 147 4.62 -1.91 14.11
CA VAL A 147 5.78 -2.18 13.24
C VAL A 147 6.95 -2.55 14.11
#